data_4c29d5f4acf6ab67242acf9e75b783f6
#
_entry.id   4c29d5f4acf6ab67242acf9e75b783f6
#
_cell.length_a   1.000
_cell.length_b   1.000
_cell.length_c   1.000
_cell.angle_alpha   90.00
_cell.angle_beta   90.00
_cell.angle_gamma   90.00
#
_symmetry.space_group_name_H-M   'P 1'
#
loop_
_entity.id
_entity.type
_entity.pdbx_description
1 polymer ?
#
loop_
_entity_poly.entity_id
_entity_poly.type
_entity_poly.pdbx_seq_one_letter_code
_entity_poly.pdbx_strand_id
1 'polypeptide(L)'
;MFIKKYRKARDKNTSILVVGLDSDPEKIKGFKSVMEFNEHIVKETADLVCGYKINIAFYEKSGWRGYKALEETIELIKNETDLPIILDAKRGDIGNTARAYAKAYFDKLGVDSVTVNPYMGRDAIIPFLEKGHAFVLLLTSNESIGDVELHVYHKVLELAKELEKSYPERIGIVVGATRKEYIGKISNASGGLSWLIPGIGAQGGNPEVLRELKGKDIVVNVSRAIIFAENVRKKAEEFRELLARQYFD
;
A
#
# COMPACT_ATOMS: atom_id res chain seq x y z
N MET A 1 10.84 -6.90 8.79
CA MET A 1 10.59 -7.24 7.37
C MET A 1 9.09 -7.19 7.13
N PHE A 2 8.63 -6.47 6.12
CA PHE A 2 7.22 -6.17 5.83
C PHE A 2 6.30 -7.40 5.89
N ILE A 3 6.57 -8.43 5.11
CA ILE A 3 5.71 -9.64 5.03
C ILE A 3 5.49 -10.31 6.39
N LYS A 4 6.52 -10.39 7.24
CA LYS A 4 6.38 -10.97 8.59
C LYS A 4 5.45 -10.14 9.49
N LYS A 5 5.60 -8.80 9.47
CA LYS A 5 4.71 -7.89 10.20
C LYS A 5 3.28 -7.98 9.67
N TYR A 6 3.12 -7.97 8.34
CA TYR A 6 1.83 -8.09 7.68
C TYR A 6 1.12 -9.39 8.08
N ARG A 7 1.76 -10.56 7.93
CA ARG A 7 1.14 -11.85 8.29
C ARG A 7 0.74 -11.89 9.77
N LYS A 8 1.60 -11.41 10.68
CA LYS A 8 1.28 -11.29 12.11
C LYS A 8 0.03 -10.43 12.35
N ALA A 9 -0.05 -9.28 11.70
CA ALA A 9 -1.19 -8.36 11.83
C ALA A 9 -2.46 -8.92 11.18
N ARG A 10 -2.35 -9.49 9.97
CA ARG A 10 -3.45 -10.16 9.26
C ARG A 10 -4.10 -11.24 10.14
N ASP A 11 -3.28 -12.12 10.70
CA ASP A 11 -3.76 -13.26 11.47
C ASP A 11 -4.33 -12.82 12.83
N LYS A 12 -3.68 -11.84 13.51
CA LYS A 12 -4.16 -11.28 14.77
C LYS A 12 -5.50 -10.59 14.63
N ASN A 13 -5.67 -9.76 13.59
CA ASN A 13 -6.86 -8.92 13.41
C ASN A 13 -7.88 -9.56 12.44
N THR A 14 -7.59 -10.74 11.88
CA THR A 14 -8.37 -11.42 10.83
C THR A 14 -8.73 -10.42 9.73
N SER A 15 -7.70 -9.76 9.18
CA SER A 15 -7.87 -8.60 8.31
C SER A 15 -6.82 -8.52 7.22
N ILE A 16 -7.26 -8.22 6.00
CA ILE A 16 -6.41 -7.83 4.88
C ILE A 16 -6.57 -6.33 4.56
N LEU A 17 -7.30 -5.60 5.41
CA LEU A 17 -7.55 -4.17 5.25
C LEU A 17 -6.32 -3.37 5.65
N VAL A 18 -5.91 -2.47 4.79
CA VAL A 18 -4.96 -1.38 5.07
C VAL A 18 -5.71 -0.06 4.97
N VAL A 19 -5.66 0.75 6.02
CA VAL A 19 -6.22 2.10 5.97
C VAL A 19 -5.21 3.05 5.35
N GLY A 20 -5.65 3.74 4.28
CA GLY A 20 -4.85 4.77 3.63
C GLY A 20 -4.98 6.12 4.33
N LEU A 21 -3.88 6.67 4.82
CA LEU A 21 -3.80 8.00 5.43
C LEU A 21 -3.53 9.06 4.33
N ASP A 22 -4.51 9.22 3.43
CA ASP A 22 -4.52 10.25 2.38
C ASP A 22 -5.06 11.56 2.98
N SER A 23 -4.41 12.04 4.04
CA SER A 23 -4.87 13.09 4.96
C SER A 23 -4.69 14.48 4.35
N ASP A 24 -5.65 14.87 3.53
CA ASP A 24 -5.69 16.16 2.86
C ASP A 24 -6.07 17.28 3.85
N PRO A 25 -5.15 18.23 4.17
CA PRO A 25 -5.44 19.30 5.13
C PRO A 25 -6.70 20.12 4.78
N GLU A 26 -7.02 20.23 3.49
CA GLU A 26 -8.19 21.01 3.04
C GLU A 26 -9.53 20.30 3.32
N LYS A 27 -9.49 18.97 3.58
CA LYS A 27 -10.67 18.14 3.85
C LYS A 27 -10.83 17.77 5.30
N ILE A 28 -9.79 17.97 6.11
CA ILE A 28 -9.82 17.68 7.54
C ILE A 28 -10.67 18.73 8.25
N LYS A 29 -11.71 18.28 8.95
CA LYS A 29 -12.60 19.14 9.75
C LYS A 29 -12.60 18.66 11.19
N GLY A 30 -12.64 19.62 12.14
CA GLY A 30 -12.73 19.32 13.57
C GLY A 30 -11.41 18.94 14.25
N PHE A 31 -10.28 18.93 13.50
CA PHE A 31 -8.94 18.66 14.01
C PHE A 31 -8.03 19.86 13.75
N LYS A 32 -7.07 20.11 14.65
CA LYS A 32 -6.14 21.25 14.59
C LYS A 32 -4.99 21.02 13.61
N SER A 33 -4.70 19.74 13.29
CA SER A 33 -3.58 19.37 12.44
C SER A 33 -3.82 18.02 11.76
N VAL A 34 -3.02 17.73 10.70
CA VAL A 34 -2.96 16.40 10.06
C VAL A 34 -2.54 15.34 11.08
N MET A 35 -1.64 15.67 11.99
CA MET A 35 -1.17 14.75 13.03
C MET A 35 -2.28 14.34 13.98
N GLU A 36 -3.05 15.29 14.53
CA GLU A 36 -4.18 15.01 15.41
C GLU A 36 -5.27 14.16 14.70
N PHE A 37 -5.52 14.45 13.44
CA PHE A 37 -6.42 13.66 12.61
C PHE A 37 -5.92 12.22 12.42
N ASN A 38 -4.63 12.05 12.06
CA ASN A 38 -4.06 10.72 11.88
C ASN A 38 -4.01 9.92 13.18
N GLU A 39 -3.74 10.57 14.30
CA GLU A 39 -3.80 9.96 15.63
C GLU A 39 -5.19 9.41 15.93
N HIS A 40 -6.22 10.19 15.65
CA HIS A 40 -7.60 9.72 15.78
C HIS A 40 -7.87 8.49 14.89
N ILE A 41 -7.47 8.53 13.61
CA ILE A 41 -7.68 7.39 12.70
C ILE A 41 -6.95 6.14 13.20
N VAL A 42 -5.70 6.28 13.65
CA VAL A 42 -4.91 5.15 14.16
C VAL A 42 -5.56 4.55 15.41
N LYS A 43 -5.98 5.37 16.37
CA LYS A 43 -6.68 4.91 17.59
C LYS A 43 -7.97 4.14 17.30
N GLU A 44 -8.73 4.62 16.31
CA GLU A 44 -10.02 3.99 15.95
C GLU A 44 -9.88 2.71 15.12
N THR A 45 -8.71 2.43 14.54
CA THR A 45 -8.60 1.36 13.52
C THR A 45 -7.48 0.35 13.75
N ALA A 46 -6.55 0.57 14.69
CA ALA A 46 -5.34 -0.26 14.83
C ALA A 46 -5.62 -1.75 15.10
N ASP A 47 -6.72 -2.06 15.77
CA ASP A 47 -7.17 -3.43 16.07
C ASP A 47 -7.98 -4.08 14.93
N LEU A 48 -8.27 -3.34 13.87
CA LEU A 48 -9.11 -3.76 12.74
C LEU A 48 -8.34 -3.98 11.44
N VAL A 49 -7.11 -3.48 11.35
CA VAL A 49 -6.35 -3.42 10.10
C VAL A 49 -5.09 -4.28 10.14
N CYS A 50 -4.55 -4.63 8.97
CA CYS A 50 -3.26 -5.30 8.85
C CYS A 50 -2.08 -4.36 8.56
N GLY A 51 -2.31 -3.04 8.51
CA GLY A 51 -1.29 -2.02 8.27
C GLY A 51 -1.86 -0.66 7.89
N TYR A 52 -0.98 0.30 7.68
CA TYR A 52 -1.31 1.62 7.18
C TYR A 52 -0.57 1.93 5.89
N LYS A 53 -1.20 2.68 4.99
CA LYS A 53 -0.58 3.17 3.76
C LYS A 53 -0.65 4.70 3.74
N ILE A 54 0.49 5.35 3.57
CA ILE A 54 0.60 6.80 3.55
C ILE A 54 0.94 7.23 2.12
N ASN A 55 0.02 7.96 1.47
CA ASN A 55 0.30 8.55 0.16
C ASN A 55 1.04 9.88 0.36
N ILE A 56 2.31 9.86 0.01
CA ILE A 56 3.23 10.98 0.25
C ILE A 56 2.78 12.30 -0.41
N ALA A 57 2.04 12.24 -1.52
CA ALA A 57 1.60 13.44 -2.25
C ALA A 57 0.73 14.37 -1.40
N PHE A 58 -0.09 13.82 -0.47
CA PHE A 58 -0.91 14.64 0.43
C PHE A 58 -0.09 15.40 1.46
N TYR A 59 1.12 14.95 1.72
CA TYR A 59 2.08 15.58 2.63
C TYR A 59 3.02 16.50 1.86
N GLU A 60 3.57 16.06 0.74
CA GLU A 60 4.47 16.86 -0.11
C GLU A 60 3.84 18.18 -0.56
N LYS A 61 2.53 18.21 -0.86
CA LYS A 61 1.83 19.45 -1.25
C LYS A 61 1.91 20.57 -0.21
N SER A 62 2.14 20.25 1.04
CA SER A 62 2.28 21.21 2.14
C SER A 62 3.74 21.58 2.46
N GLY A 63 4.68 21.18 1.59
CA GLY A 63 6.11 21.44 1.71
C GLY A 63 6.71 20.85 2.99
N TRP A 64 7.63 21.56 3.62
CA TRP A 64 8.35 21.05 4.81
C TRP A 64 7.42 20.74 6.00
N ARG A 65 6.32 21.48 6.15
CA ARG A 65 5.32 21.21 7.21
C ARG A 65 4.61 19.89 6.99
N GLY A 66 4.32 19.57 5.73
CA GLY A 66 3.76 18.27 5.39
C GLY A 66 4.76 17.13 5.61
N TYR A 67 6.02 17.32 5.26
CA TYR A 67 7.07 16.34 5.58
C TYR A 67 7.21 16.09 7.08
N LYS A 68 7.15 17.14 7.91
CA LYS A 68 7.13 16.99 9.36
C LYS A 68 5.91 16.18 9.83
N ALA A 69 4.72 16.47 9.32
CA ALA A 69 3.52 15.70 9.64
C ALA A 69 3.62 14.23 9.19
N LEU A 70 4.31 13.95 8.07
CA LEU A 70 4.61 12.59 7.62
C LEU A 70 5.50 11.85 8.64
N GLU A 71 6.61 12.46 9.07
CA GLU A 71 7.51 11.89 10.07
C GLU A 71 6.77 11.60 11.39
N GLU A 72 6.06 12.58 11.91
CA GLU A 72 5.27 12.47 13.15
C GLU A 72 4.20 11.36 13.04
N THR A 73 3.53 11.22 11.87
CA THR A 73 2.55 10.16 11.64
C THR A 73 3.21 8.77 11.64
N ILE A 74 4.36 8.62 11.01
CA ILE A 74 5.11 7.35 10.97
C ILE A 74 5.57 6.98 12.38
N GLU A 75 6.11 7.94 13.15
CA GLU A 75 6.52 7.74 14.54
C GLU A 75 5.34 7.33 15.43
N LEU A 76 4.19 7.99 15.29
CA LEU A 76 2.96 7.62 15.98
C LEU A 76 2.59 6.15 15.74
N ILE A 77 2.50 5.73 14.47
CA ILE A 77 2.11 4.36 14.14
C ILE A 77 3.10 3.35 14.74
N LYS A 78 4.40 3.65 14.69
CA LYS A 78 5.45 2.78 15.25
C LYS A 78 5.42 2.70 16.78
N ASN A 79 5.05 3.78 17.46
CA ASN A 79 5.00 3.83 18.92
C ASN A 79 3.71 3.17 19.47
N GLU A 80 2.60 3.34 18.78
CA GLU A 80 1.28 2.85 19.22
C GLU A 80 0.96 1.45 18.71
N THR A 81 1.67 0.95 17.68
CA THR A 81 1.32 -0.31 17.02
C THR A 81 2.55 -1.08 16.51
N ASP A 82 2.39 -2.41 16.32
CA ASP A 82 3.33 -3.27 15.58
C ASP A 82 2.98 -3.37 14.08
N LEU A 83 2.05 -2.55 13.58
CA LEU A 83 1.53 -2.65 12.22
C LEU A 83 2.54 -2.18 11.17
N PRO A 84 2.60 -2.83 9.99
CA PRO A 84 3.47 -2.39 8.92
C PRO A 84 2.98 -1.09 8.26
N ILE A 85 3.93 -0.30 7.81
CA ILE A 85 3.70 0.98 7.13
C ILE A 85 4.16 0.88 5.67
N ILE A 86 3.24 1.18 4.74
CA ILE A 86 3.51 1.28 3.30
C ILE A 86 3.57 2.76 2.92
N LEU A 87 4.69 3.22 2.41
CA LEU A 87 4.80 4.57 1.83
C LEU A 87 4.46 4.51 0.33
N ASP A 88 3.32 5.07 -0.03
CA ASP A 88 2.87 5.14 -1.42
C ASP A 88 3.50 6.35 -2.11
N ALA A 89 4.73 6.18 -2.60
CA ALA A 89 5.58 7.22 -3.16
C ALA A 89 5.77 7.12 -4.68
N LYS A 90 5.55 5.94 -5.26
CA LYS A 90 5.68 5.64 -6.69
C LYS A 90 6.98 6.16 -7.31
N ARG A 91 8.10 6.00 -6.57
CA ARG A 91 9.40 6.47 -7.05
C ARG A 91 9.91 5.60 -8.21
N GLY A 92 10.61 6.25 -9.13
CA GLY A 92 11.19 5.61 -10.30
C GLY A 92 12.40 6.41 -10.76
N ASP A 93 13.56 6.08 -10.24
CA ASP A 93 14.84 6.70 -10.58
C ASP A 93 15.93 5.63 -10.49
N ILE A 94 17.13 5.91 -10.99
CA ILE A 94 18.21 4.95 -11.10
C ILE A 94 19.42 5.32 -10.25
N GLY A 95 20.32 4.35 -10.04
CA GLY A 95 21.66 4.56 -9.51
C GLY A 95 21.66 5.23 -8.12
N ASN A 96 22.45 6.29 -7.97
CA ASN A 96 22.59 7.02 -6.69
C ASN A 96 21.30 7.67 -6.21
N THR A 97 20.45 8.15 -7.12
CA THR A 97 19.17 8.79 -6.80
C THR A 97 18.20 7.77 -6.19
N ALA A 98 18.07 6.59 -6.81
CA ALA A 98 17.23 5.52 -6.25
C ALA A 98 17.73 5.07 -4.86
N ARG A 99 19.07 4.94 -4.68
CA ARG A 99 19.67 4.65 -3.36
C ARG A 99 19.39 5.75 -2.33
N ALA A 100 19.41 7.03 -2.75
CA ALA A 100 19.08 8.14 -1.85
C ALA A 100 17.62 8.10 -1.37
N TYR A 101 16.67 7.82 -2.28
CA TYR A 101 15.27 7.59 -1.91
C TYR A 101 15.10 6.39 -0.97
N ALA A 102 15.71 5.25 -1.32
CA ALA A 102 15.63 4.05 -0.48
C ALA A 102 16.16 4.32 0.95
N LYS A 103 17.30 5.02 1.07
CA LYS A 103 17.85 5.44 2.36
C LYS A 103 16.92 6.39 3.12
N ALA A 104 16.34 7.37 2.44
CA ALA A 104 15.40 8.31 3.06
C ALA A 104 14.19 7.59 3.65
N TYR A 105 13.61 6.65 2.92
CA TYR A 105 12.37 5.99 3.33
C TYR A 105 12.59 4.88 4.35
N PHE A 106 13.56 4.00 4.11
CA PHE A 106 13.80 2.88 5.02
C PHE A 106 14.67 3.24 6.22
N ASP A 107 15.79 3.96 6.01
CA ASP A 107 16.75 4.22 7.09
C ASP A 107 16.37 5.45 7.93
N LYS A 108 15.68 6.47 7.35
CA LYS A 108 15.32 7.71 8.06
C LYS A 108 13.87 7.70 8.52
N LEU A 109 12.90 7.52 7.62
CA LEU A 109 11.49 7.44 7.99
C LEU A 109 11.15 6.10 8.67
N GLY A 110 11.85 5.01 8.33
CA GLY A 110 11.66 3.70 8.93
C GLY A 110 10.35 3.02 8.52
N VAL A 111 9.91 3.23 7.28
CA VAL A 111 8.76 2.51 6.72
C VAL A 111 9.12 1.07 6.38
N ASP A 112 8.13 0.19 6.26
CA ASP A 112 8.35 -1.24 6.00
C ASP A 112 8.30 -1.57 4.49
N SER A 113 7.56 -0.78 3.70
CA SER A 113 7.41 -0.98 2.26
C SER A 113 7.21 0.35 1.52
N VAL A 114 7.56 0.37 0.23
CA VAL A 114 7.42 1.55 -0.65
C VAL A 114 6.81 1.13 -1.97
N THR A 115 5.98 1.96 -2.61
CA THR A 115 5.57 1.74 -4.00
C THR A 115 6.60 2.31 -4.97
N VAL A 116 6.94 1.55 -6.02
CA VAL A 116 7.93 1.92 -7.05
C VAL A 116 7.38 1.81 -8.46
N ASN A 117 7.80 2.72 -9.32
CA ASN A 117 7.49 2.71 -10.74
C ASN A 117 8.58 1.91 -11.48
N PRO A 118 8.22 0.84 -12.22
CA PRO A 118 9.17 -0.04 -12.89
C PRO A 118 9.64 0.46 -14.26
N TYR A 119 9.20 1.61 -14.72
CA TYR A 119 9.43 2.08 -16.09
C TYR A 119 10.91 2.07 -16.51
N MET A 120 11.82 2.36 -15.56
CA MET A 120 13.28 2.32 -15.80
C MET A 120 13.91 0.94 -15.54
N GLY A 121 13.09 -0.11 -15.40
CA GLY A 121 13.57 -1.49 -15.23
C GLY A 121 14.11 -1.79 -13.82
N ARG A 122 14.99 -2.80 -13.75
CA ARG A 122 15.53 -3.32 -12.49
C ARG A 122 16.33 -2.29 -11.68
N ASP A 123 16.96 -1.34 -12.36
CA ASP A 123 17.79 -0.30 -11.72
C ASP A 123 16.96 0.64 -10.85
N ALA A 124 15.65 0.79 -11.17
CA ALA A 124 14.70 1.55 -10.37
C ALA A 124 14.12 0.76 -9.18
N ILE A 125 14.25 -0.56 -9.18
CA ILE A 125 13.62 -1.44 -8.19
C ILE A 125 14.63 -1.95 -7.15
N ILE A 126 15.79 -2.47 -7.61
CA ILE A 126 16.79 -3.13 -6.77
C ILE A 126 17.20 -2.31 -5.53
N PRO A 127 17.49 -0.99 -5.61
CA PRO A 127 17.90 -0.22 -4.45
C PRO A 127 16.90 -0.23 -3.30
N PHE A 128 15.60 -0.37 -3.61
CA PHE A 128 14.56 -0.49 -2.58
C PHE A 128 14.49 -1.91 -1.99
N LEU A 129 14.70 -2.95 -2.80
CA LEU A 129 14.72 -4.34 -2.36
C LEU A 129 15.93 -4.66 -1.45
N GLU A 130 17.07 -4.01 -1.66
CA GLU A 130 18.25 -4.11 -0.80
C GLU A 130 17.98 -3.61 0.62
N LYS A 131 17.07 -2.64 0.78
CA LYS A 131 16.74 -2.01 2.06
C LYS A 131 15.50 -2.57 2.74
N GLY A 132 14.44 -2.85 1.97
CA GLY A 132 13.15 -3.23 2.51
C GLY A 132 12.28 -3.99 1.51
N HIS A 133 10.99 -3.75 1.57
CA HIS A 133 10.00 -4.31 0.65
C HIS A 133 9.53 -3.25 -0.35
N ALA A 134 9.29 -3.63 -1.60
CA ALA A 134 8.74 -2.74 -2.62
C ALA A 134 7.52 -3.36 -3.32
N PHE A 135 6.45 -2.58 -3.45
CA PHE A 135 5.35 -2.88 -4.36
C PHE A 135 5.57 -2.19 -5.69
N VAL A 136 5.73 -2.97 -6.76
CA VAL A 136 5.95 -2.50 -8.12
C VAL A 136 4.62 -2.25 -8.81
N LEU A 137 4.43 -1.09 -9.45
CA LEU A 137 3.23 -0.79 -10.22
C LEU A 137 3.11 -1.77 -11.38
N LEU A 138 1.96 -2.47 -11.48
CA LEU A 138 1.70 -3.43 -12.55
C LEU A 138 0.51 -3.00 -13.41
N LEU A 139 -0.69 -2.98 -12.85
CA LEU A 139 -1.91 -2.44 -13.47
C LEU A 139 -2.64 -1.59 -12.43
N THR A 140 -2.60 -0.30 -12.59
CA THR A 140 -3.22 0.65 -11.67
C THR A 140 -4.71 0.86 -11.95
N SER A 141 -5.42 1.58 -11.08
CA SER A 141 -6.88 1.76 -11.18
C SER A 141 -7.33 2.91 -12.08
N ASN A 142 -6.39 3.74 -12.61
CA ASN A 142 -6.72 4.88 -13.48
C ASN A 142 -7.20 4.43 -14.86
N GLU A 143 -7.98 5.25 -15.53
CA GLU A 143 -8.61 4.92 -16.82
C GLU A 143 -7.60 4.75 -17.96
N SER A 144 -6.52 5.55 -17.97
CA SER A 144 -5.51 5.60 -19.04
C SER A 144 -4.46 4.49 -19.01
N ILE A 145 -4.74 3.33 -18.40
CA ILE A 145 -3.80 2.18 -18.43
C ILE A 145 -3.48 1.70 -19.84
N GLY A 146 -4.39 1.94 -20.80
CA GLY A 146 -4.21 1.60 -22.21
C GLY A 146 -3.02 2.31 -22.87
N ASP A 147 -2.60 3.46 -22.35
CA ASP A 147 -1.52 4.24 -22.95
C ASP A 147 -0.15 3.55 -22.78
N VAL A 148 0.09 2.89 -21.63
CA VAL A 148 1.36 2.25 -21.30
C VAL A 148 1.19 0.90 -20.63
N GLU A 149 0.48 0.84 -19.50
CA GLU A 149 0.49 -0.31 -18.59
C GLU A 149 0.05 -1.61 -19.27
N LEU A 150 -1.02 -1.58 -20.08
CA LEU A 150 -1.52 -2.76 -20.80
C LEU A 150 -0.51 -3.33 -21.80
N HIS A 151 0.40 -2.52 -22.31
CA HIS A 151 1.42 -2.96 -23.27
C HIS A 151 2.61 -3.62 -22.61
N VAL A 152 2.88 -3.31 -21.31
CA VAL A 152 4.12 -3.70 -20.64
C VAL A 152 3.92 -4.54 -19.38
N TYR A 153 2.69 -4.68 -18.83
CA TYR A 153 2.47 -5.34 -17.52
C TYR A 153 3.04 -6.76 -17.44
N HIS A 154 2.97 -7.53 -18.53
CA HIS A 154 3.53 -8.89 -18.57
C HIS A 154 5.07 -8.89 -18.42
N LYS A 155 5.78 -7.91 -19.01
CA LYS A 155 7.22 -7.72 -18.82
C LYS A 155 7.58 -7.34 -17.40
N VAL A 156 6.78 -6.45 -16.79
CA VAL A 156 6.94 -6.05 -15.39
C VAL A 156 6.70 -7.23 -14.46
N LEU A 157 5.70 -8.07 -14.74
CA LEU A 157 5.42 -9.26 -13.95
C LEU A 157 6.57 -10.28 -14.03
N GLU A 158 7.11 -10.53 -15.21
CA GLU A 158 8.29 -11.38 -15.41
C GLU A 158 9.49 -10.85 -14.62
N LEU A 159 9.80 -9.56 -14.73
CA LEU A 159 10.86 -8.89 -13.97
C LEU A 159 10.67 -9.02 -12.46
N ALA A 160 9.46 -8.80 -11.95
CA ALA A 160 9.16 -8.94 -10.53
C ALA A 160 9.41 -10.38 -10.03
N LYS A 161 9.01 -11.39 -10.82
CA LYS A 161 9.27 -12.81 -10.51
C LYS A 161 10.75 -13.19 -10.55
N GLU A 162 11.52 -12.61 -11.45
CA GLU A 162 12.98 -12.79 -11.47
C GLU A 162 13.62 -12.19 -10.22
N LEU A 163 13.22 -10.97 -9.86
CA LEU A 163 13.74 -10.30 -8.68
C LEU A 163 13.34 -11.00 -7.37
N GLU A 164 12.15 -11.62 -7.31
CA GLU A 164 11.70 -12.40 -6.15
C GLU A 164 12.67 -13.55 -5.83
N LYS A 165 13.27 -14.19 -6.85
CA LYS A 165 14.27 -15.26 -6.63
C LYS A 165 15.53 -14.76 -5.92
N SER A 166 15.92 -13.51 -6.16
CA SER A 166 17.12 -12.89 -5.57
C SER A 166 16.79 -12.14 -4.25
N TYR A 167 15.57 -11.67 -4.10
CA TYR A 167 15.07 -10.90 -2.97
C TYR A 167 13.77 -11.49 -2.41
N PRO A 168 13.78 -12.72 -1.88
CA PRO A 168 12.58 -13.42 -1.45
C PRO A 168 11.80 -12.63 -0.37
N GLU A 169 10.50 -12.55 -0.53
CA GLU A 169 9.57 -11.80 0.34
C GLU A 169 9.85 -10.27 0.41
N ARG A 170 10.58 -9.71 -0.55
CA ARG A 170 10.86 -8.26 -0.59
C ARG A 170 10.20 -7.53 -1.74
N ILE A 171 9.49 -8.24 -2.62
CA ILE A 171 8.82 -7.64 -3.77
C ILE A 171 7.36 -8.08 -3.85
N GLY A 172 6.51 -7.12 -4.20
CA GLY A 172 5.10 -7.33 -4.50
C GLY A 172 4.69 -6.52 -5.71
N ILE A 173 3.42 -6.61 -6.07
CA ILE A 173 2.82 -5.91 -7.22
C ILE A 173 1.62 -5.08 -6.79
N VAL A 174 1.39 -3.96 -7.50
CA VAL A 174 0.18 -3.15 -7.36
C VAL A 174 -0.78 -3.49 -8.50
N VAL A 175 -1.99 -3.98 -8.15
CA VAL A 175 -3.05 -4.25 -9.12
C VAL A 175 -4.35 -3.63 -8.61
N GLY A 176 -4.95 -2.73 -9.39
CA GLY A 176 -6.20 -2.10 -9.04
C GLY A 176 -7.38 -3.08 -9.01
N ALA A 177 -8.25 -2.99 -8.00
CA ALA A 177 -9.46 -3.81 -7.90
C ALA A 177 -10.45 -3.64 -9.06
N THR A 178 -10.30 -2.56 -9.84
CA THR A 178 -11.09 -2.29 -11.05
C THR A 178 -10.65 -3.13 -12.25
N ARG A 179 -9.56 -3.92 -12.14
CA ARG A 179 -8.96 -4.74 -13.20
C ARG A 179 -9.42 -6.20 -13.15
N LYS A 180 -10.72 -6.42 -12.94
CA LYS A 180 -11.31 -7.74 -12.76
C LYS A 180 -10.88 -8.75 -13.84
N GLU A 181 -10.83 -8.34 -15.09
CA GLU A 181 -10.49 -9.18 -16.26
C GLU A 181 -9.01 -9.65 -16.28
N TYR A 182 -8.14 -9.00 -15.51
CA TYR A 182 -6.71 -9.32 -15.42
C TYR A 182 -6.32 -10.04 -14.13
N ILE A 183 -7.08 -9.88 -13.04
CA ILE A 183 -6.72 -10.38 -11.71
C ILE A 183 -6.46 -11.87 -11.71
N GLY A 184 -7.37 -12.67 -12.26
CA GLY A 184 -7.19 -14.13 -12.33
C GLY A 184 -5.97 -14.55 -13.14
N LYS A 185 -5.74 -13.93 -14.29
CA LYS A 185 -4.58 -14.20 -15.14
C LYS A 185 -3.26 -13.86 -14.42
N ILE A 186 -3.21 -12.70 -13.78
CA ILE A 186 -2.03 -12.26 -13.03
C ILE A 186 -1.84 -13.14 -11.80
N SER A 187 -2.91 -13.51 -11.08
CA SER A 187 -2.87 -14.40 -9.92
C SER A 187 -2.20 -15.73 -10.25
N ASN A 188 -2.62 -16.37 -11.33
CA ASN A 188 -2.06 -17.64 -11.79
C ASN A 188 -0.58 -17.52 -12.20
N ALA A 189 -0.17 -16.36 -12.70
CA ALA A 189 1.19 -16.11 -13.18
C ALA A 189 2.14 -15.52 -12.13
N SER A 190 1.63 -14.92 -11.03
CA SER A 190 2.44 -14.12 -10.09
C SER A 190 3.27 -14.92 -9.09
N GLY A 191 3.09 -16.24 -9.01
CA GLY A 191 3.83 -17.05 -8.03
C GLY A 191 3.61 -16.59 -6.59
N GLY A 192 4.69 -16.39 -5.84
CA GLY A 192 4.70 -15.97 -4.43
C GLY A 192 4.67 -14.48 -4.18
N LEU A 193 4.54 -13.64 -5.22
CA LEU A 193 4.51 -12.19 -5.07
C LEU A 193 3.34 -11.73 -4.18
N SER A 194 3.61 -10.81 -3.28
CA SER A 194 2.57 -10.12 -2.50
C SER A 194 1.82 -9.07 -3.34
N TRP A 195 0.60 -8.75 -2.95
CA TRP A 195 -0.26 -7.84 -3.73
C TRP A 195 -0.71 -6.64 -2.90
N LEU A 196 -0.61 -5.46 -3.48
CA LEU A 196 -1.28 -4.24 -3.00
C LEU A 196 -2.45 -3.93 -3.94
N ILE A 197 -3.65 -3.93 -3.39
CA ILE A 197 -4.90 -3.79 -4.14
C ILE A 197 -5.60 -2.49 -3.73
N PRO A 198 -5.38 -1.39 -4.44
CA PRO A 198 -6.16 -0.18 -4.29
C PRO A 198 -7.47 -0.25 -5.09
N GLY A 199 -8.43 0.62 -4.76
CA GLY A 199 -9.60 0.89 -5.57
C GLY A 199 -10.90 0.22 -5.10
N ILE A 200 -10.89 -0.55 -4.02
CA ILE A 200 -12.12 -0.97 -3.35
C ILE A 200 -12.69 0.21 -2.55
N GLY A 201 -13.99 0.40 -2.63
CA GLY A 201 -14.69 1.54 -2.01
C GLY A 201 -14.86 2.71 -2.97
N ALA A 202 -14.11 3.80 -2.79
CA ALA A 202 -14.34 5.06 -3.53
C ALA A 202 -14.15 4.98 -5.06
N GLN A 203 -13.48 3.96 -5.58
CA GLN A 203 -13.22 3.78 -7.02
C GLN A 203 -14.09 2.67 -7.66
N GLY A 204 -15.03 2.10 -6.92
CA GLY A 204 -16.00 1.14 -7.46
C GLY A 204 -15.46 -0.28 -7.74
N GLY A 205 -14.27 -0.61 -7.26
CA GLY A 205 -13.73 -1.98 -7.37
C GLY A 205 -14.62 -2.99 -6.65
N ASN A 206 -14.92 -4.12 -7.33
CA ASN A 206 -15.74 -5.17 -6.75
C ASN A 206 -14.91 -6.07 -5.79
N PRO A 207 -15.27 -6.20 -4.51
CA PRO A 207 -14.56 -7.06 -3.55
C PRO A 207 -14.53 -8.55 -3.94
N GLU A 208 -15.45 -9.04 -4.75
CA GLU A 208 -15.48 -10.44 -5.19
C GLU A 208 -14.20 -10.89 -5.91
N VAL A 209 -13.44 -9.95 -6.52
CA VAL A 209 -12.15 -10.26 -7.16
C VAL A 209 -11.13 -10.87 -6.21
N LEU A 210 -11.29 -10.65 -4.90
CA LEU A 210 -10.39 -11.18 -3.87
C LEU A 210 -10.48 -12.71 -3.75
N ARG A 211 -11.57 -13.32 -4.18
CA ARG A 211 -11.72 -14.78 -4.21
C ARG A 211 -10.67 -15.46 -5.10
N GLU A 212 -10.23 -14.79 -6.15
CA GLU A 212 -9.19 -15.27 -7.07
C GLU A 212 -7.77 -15.15 -6.46
N LEU A 213 -7.66 -14.53 -5.27
CA LEU A 213 -6.40 -14.27 -4.59
C LEU A 213 -6.27 -15.01 -3.25
N LYS A 214 -7.17 -15.95 -2.97
CA LYS A 214 -7.10 -16.76 -1.75
C LYS A 214 -5.75 -17.49 -1.65
N GLY A 215 -5.18 -17.47 -0.46
CA GLY A 215 -3.87 -18.06 -0.18
C GLY A 215 -2.66 -17.23 -0.58
N LYS A 216 -2.83 -16.07 -1.21
CA LYS A 216 -1.74 -15.12 -1.49
C LYS A 216 -1.61 -14.06 -0.40
N ASP A 217 -0.42 -13.50 -0.22
CA ASP A 217 -0.25 -12.34 0.65
C ASP A 217 -0.80 -11.09 -0.03
N ILE A 218 -1.96 -10.62 0.41
CA ILE A 218 -2.62 -9.44 -0.16
C ILE A 218 -2.92 -8.38 0.89
N VAL A 219 -2.75 -7.13 0.52
CA VAL A 219 -3.20 -5.96 1.29
C VAL A 219 -4.18 -5.14 0.45
N VAL A 220 -5.36 -4.87 0.98
CA VAL A 220 -6.40 -4.11 0.31
C VAL A 220 -6.46 -2.71 0.91
N ASN A 221 -6.16 -1.70 0.09
CA ASN A 221 -6.14 -0.31 0.57
C ASN A 221 -7.51 0.36 0.40
N VAL A 222 -8.08 0.80 1.53
CA VAL A 222 -9.23 1.69 1.58
C VAL A 222 -8.82 2.96 2.33
N SER A 223 -9.05 4.13 1.73
CA SER A 223 -8.64 5.41 2.29
C SER A 223 -9.85 6.31 2.58
N ARG A 224 -10.19 7.22 1.69
CA ARG A 224 -11.19 8.30 1.87
C ARG A 224 -12.54 7.82 2.41
N ALA A 225 -12.99 6.62 2.02
CA ALA A 225 -14.25 6.04 2.48
C ALA A 225 -14.24 5.73 3.99
N ILE A 226 -13.07 5.56 4.60
CA ILE A 226 -12.90 5.30 6.03
C ILE A 226 -12.54 6.60 6.74
N ILE A 227 -11.43 7.27 6.35
CA ILE A 227 -10.86 8.37 7.13
C ILE A 227 -11.72 9.62 7.17
N PHE A 228 -12.64 9.82 6.21
CA PHE A 228 -13.60 10.92 6.19
C PHE A 228 -15.04 10.47 6.50
N ALA A 229 -15.22 9.25 7.02
CA ALA A 229 -16.53 8.80 7.48
C ALA A 229 -16.93 9.51 8.79
N GLU A 230 -18.22 9.67 8.98
CA GLU A 230 -18.77 10.23 10.23
C GLU A 230 -18.39 9.37 11.47
N ASN A 231 -18.35 8.06 11.29
CA ASN A 231 -17.86 7.10 12.29
C ASN A 231 -16.77 6.22 11.65
N VAL A 232 -15.52 6.59 11.90
CA VAL A 232 -14.32 5.94 11.34
C VAL A 232 -14.26 4.46 11.72
N ARG A 233 -14.43 4.14 13.02
CA ARG A 233 -14.35 2.77 13.52
C ARG A 233 -15.38 1.86 12.85
N LYS A 234 -16.66 2.27 12.89
CA LYS A 234 -17.75 1.51 12.26
C LYS A 234 -17.47 1.27 10.76
N LYS A 235 -16.97 2.30 10.06
CA LYS A 235 -16.67 2.15 8.63
C LYS A 235 -15.51 1.20 8.38
N ALA A 236 -14.48 1.22 9.22
CA ALA A 236 -13.37 0.27 9.15
C ALA A 236 -13.83 -1.17 9.44
N GLU A 237 -14.72 -1.38 10.43
CA GLU A 237 -15.33 -2.68 10.72
C GLU A 237 -16.11 -3.22 9.53
N GLU A 238 -16.97 -2.40 8.91
CA GLU A 238 -17.74 -2.78 7.70
C GLU A 238 -16.81 -3.25 6.57
N PHE A 239 -15.73 -2.51 6.29
CA PHE A 239 -14.76 -2.91 5.27
C PHE A 239 -13.98 -4.16 5.67
N ARG A 240 -13.51 -4.27 6.91
CA ARG A 240 -12.82 -5.48 7.39
C ARG A 240 -13.67 -6.73 7.18
N GLU A 241 -14.93 -6.71 7.62
CA GLU A 241 -15.86 -7.83 7.46
C GLU A 241 -16.14 -8.15 5.99
N LEU A 242 -16.38 -7.11 5.17
CA LEU A 242 -16.61 -7.29 3.75
C LEU A 242 -15.44 -8.00 3.07
N LEU A 243 -14.20 -7.56 3.35
CA LEU A 243 -12.99 -8.11 2.76
C LEU A 243 -12.68 -9.50 3.31
N ALA A 244 -12.90 -9.72 4.61
CA ALA A 244 -12.68 -11.01 5.27
C ALA A 244 -13.55 -12.10 4.65
N ARG A 245 -14.85 -11.85 4.44
CA ARG A 245 -15.78 -12.79 3.76
C ARG A 245 -15.32 -13.17 2.36
N GLN A 246 -14.65 -12.30 1.64
CA GLN A 246 -14.21 -12.61 0.28
C GLN A 246 -12.89 -13.37 0.25
N TYR A 247 -12.04 -13.20 1.25
CA TYR A 247 -10.70 -13.73 1.26
C TYR A 247 -10.51 -14.96 2.17
N PHE A 248 -11.11 -14.99 3.36
CA PHE A 248 -10.93 -16.08 4.33
C PHE A 248 -12.01 -17.18 4.21
N ASP A 249 -13.28 -16.81 3.86
CA ASP A 249 -14.38 -17.77 3.66
C ASP A 249 -14.32 -18.39 2.24
#